data_16cab42afcf923fcbfe0b59c2f0d3781
#
_entry.id   16cab42afcf923fcbfe0b59c2f0d3781
#
_cell.length_a   1.000
_cell.length_b   1.000
_cell.length_c   1.000
_cell.angle_alpha   90.00
_cell.angle_beta   90.00
_cell.angle_gamma   90.00
#
_symmetry.space_group_name_H-M   'P 1'
#
loop_
_entity.id
_entity.type
_entity.pdbx_description
1 polymer ?
#
loop_
_entity_poly.entity_id
_entity_poly.type
_entity_poly.pdbx_seq_one_letter_code
_entity_poly.pdbx_strand_id
1 'polypeptide(L)'
;MWQKYKNPDTGITTCSLQFDIPEDMGPPVFMYYRLTNFYQNHRRYVQSLYLDQLKGTAVSNATIKSSTCSPLAIDDKTKKAIYPCGLIANSRFNDSIPNPVKVGGSEKVAYNMTNKGIAWSSDKDLYKKSEYDRYAVVPPPNWVDYNYERDGIPDLHEDEEFMVWMRTAGLPSFSKLARRNDDTAMSSGTYQLDITDRMLTSYVCSNLHLLTLPRI
;
A
#
# COMPACT_ATOMS: atom_id res chain seq x y z
N MET A 1 9.94 21.26 1.15
CA MET A 1 10.65 21.02 2.45
C MET A 1 9.88 19.93 3.19
N TRP A 2 10.55 19.00 3.88
CA TRP A 2 9.87 17.97 4.67
C TRP A 2 10.24 18.11 6.15
N GLN A 3 9.30 17.79 7.03
CA GLN A 3 9.49 17.78 8.48
C GLN A 3 8.97 16.47 9.04
N LYS A 4 9.70 15.88 9.99
CA LYS A 4 9.34 14.64 10.67
C LYS A 4 8.92 14.96 12.11
N TYR A 5 7.75 14.49 12.47
CA TYR A 5 7.22 14.59 13.84
C TYR A 5 6.84 13.20 14.34
N LYS A 6 7.31 12.84 15.53
CA LYS A 6 6.91 11.62 16.22
C LYS A 6 5.98 11.99 17.37
N ASN A 7 4.77 11.45 17.34
CA ASN A 7 3.83 11.63 18.44
C ASN A 7 4.35 10.85 19.67
N PRO A 8 4.61 11.52 20.81
CA PRO A 8 5.16 10.87 22.00
C PRO A 8 4.20 9.84 22.62
N ASP A 9 2.89 10.04 22.50
CA ASP A 9 1.87 9.20 23.13
C ASP A 9 1.57 7.93 22.34
N THR A 10 1.56 8.02 21.01
CA THR A 10 1.23 6.89 20.12
C THR A 10 2.45 6.25 19.49
N GLY A 11 3.60 6.91 19.53
CA GLY A 11 4.81 6.47 18.84
C GLY A 11 4.75 6.60 17.30
N ILE A 12 3.60 7.03 16.76
CA ILE A 12 3.39 7.20 15.32
C ILE A 12 4.21 8.39 14.81
N THR A 13 4.88 8.20 13.71
CA THR A 13 5.63 9.26 13.04
C THR A 13 4.83 9.84 11.89
N THR A 14 4.70 11.16 11.86
CA THR A 14 4.11 11.89 10.74
C THR A 14 5.19 12.67 10.01
N CYS A 15 5.23 12.52 8.69
CA CYS A 15 6.09 13.27 7.81
C CYS A 15 5.27 14.29 7.04
N SER A 16 5.49 15.57 7.33
CA SER A 16 4.88 16.67 6.57
C SER A 16 5.80 17.04 5.40
N LEU A 17 5.31 16.82 4.19
CA LEU A 17 5.98 17.19 2.96
C LEU A 17 5.27 18.38 2.33
N GLN A 18 6.00 19.48 2.07
CA GLN A 18 5.51 20.60 1.28
C GLN A 18 6.17 20.60 -0.10
N PHE A 19 5.35 20.82 -1.13
CA PHE A 19 5.78 20.90 -2.53
C PHE A 19 4.98 21.95 -3.30
N ASP A 20 5.59 22.48 -4.34
CA ASP A 20 4.98 23.52 -5.17
C ASP A 20 4.52 22.94 -6.52
N ILE A 21 3.33 23.33 -6.93
CA ILE A 21 2.80 23.12 -8.28
C ILE A 21 2.96 24.45 -9.01
N PRO A 22 3.90 24.55 -9.97
CA PRO A 22 4.24 25.83 -10.62
C PRO A 22 3.14 26.33 -11.56
N GLU A 23 2.43 25.42 -12.19
CA GLU A 23 1.35 25.70 -13.16
C GLU A 23 0.16 24.77 -12.92
N ASP A 24 -1.02 25.20 -13.33
CA ASP A 24 -2.24 24.38 -13.19
C ASP A 24 -2.07 23.07 -13.99
N MET A 25 -2.29 21.95 -13.32
CA MET A 25 -2.22 20.61 -13.92
C MET A 25 -3.64 20.14 -14.28
N GLY A 26 -3.90 19.97 -15.56
CA GLY A 26 -5.17 19.41 -16.03
C GLY A 26 -5.36 17.95 -15.64
N PRO A 27 -6.62 17.48 -15.51
CA PRO A 27 -6.90 16.06 -15.27
C PRO A 27 -6.52 15.20 -16.49
N PRO A 28 -6.15 13.91 -16.30
CA PRO A 28 -6.04 13.22 -15.02
C PRO A 28 -4.74 13.54 -14.29
N VAL A 29 -4.82 13.68 -12.95
CA VAL A 29 -3.66 13.88 -12.07
C VAL A 29 -3.41 12.59 -11.30
N PHE A 30 -2.16 12.12 -11.31
CA PHE A 30 -1.74 10.89 -10.65
C PHE A 30 -0.73 11.17 -9.56
N MET A 31 -0.88 10.49 -8.42
CA MET A 31 0.07 10.54 -7.32
C MET A 31 0.75 9.18 -7.16
N TYR A 32 2.09 9.19 -7.23
CA TYR A 32 2.92 8.00 -7.07
C TYR A 32 3.78 8.12 -5.82
N TYR A 33 3.97 7.01 -5.10
CA TYR A 33 5.10 6.88 -4.19
C TYR A 33 6.24 6.13 -4.89
N ARG A 34 7.48 6.51 -4.56
CA ARG A 34 8.68 5.88 -5.12
C ARG A 34 9.47 5.21 -4.01
N LEU A 35 9.86 3.98 -4.25
CA LEU A 35 10.76 3.23 -3.39
C LEU A 35 12.10 3.03 -4.10
N THR A 36 13.18 3.11 -3.33
CA THR A 36 14.55 2.87 -3.80
C THR A 36 15.19 1.79 -2.92
N ASN A 37 16.11 1.03 -3.50
CA ASN A 37 16.78 -0.10 -2.82
C ASN A 37 15.80 -1.16 -2.28
N PHE A 38 14.64 -1.32 -2.91
CA PHE A 38 13.66 -2.33 -2.55
C PHE A 38 13.56 -3.39 -3.66
N TYR A 39 14.04 -4.59 -3.40
CA TYR A 39 14.25 -5.62 -4.41
C TYR A 39 13.02 -6.52 -4.57
N GLN A 40 11.93 -6.00 -5.12
CA GLN A 40 10.76 -6.81 -5.48
C GLN A 40 11.06 -7.85 -6.58
N ASN A 41 12.12 -7.65 -7.35
CA ASN A 41 12.55 -8.53 -8.43
C ASN A 41 13.39 -9.75 -7.96
N HIS A 42 13.66 -9.89 -6.67
CA HIS A 42 14.38 -11.06 -6.18
C HIS A 42 13.53 -12.32 -6.39
N ARG A 43 14.11 -13.38 -6.97
CA ARG A 43 13.39 -14.61 -7.37
C ARG A 43 12.50 -15.19 -6.27
N ARG A 44 13.01 -15.31 -5.04
CA ARG A 44 12.24 -15.84 -3.90
C ARG A 44 11.07 -14.93 -3.52
N TYR A 45 11.25 -13.63 -3.66
CA TYR A 45 10.21 -12.66 -3.35
C TYR A 45 9.07 -12.72 -4.38
N VAL A 46 9.39 -12.70 -5.68
CA VAL A 46 8.40 -12.75 -6.78
C VAL A 46 7.53 -14.00 -6.70
N GLN A 47 8.12 -15.14 -6.33
CA GLN A 47 7.41 -16.42 -6.22
C GLN A 47 6.61 -16.56 -4.92
N SER A 48 6.82 -15.69 -3.93
CA SER A 48 6.29 -15.85 -2.58
C SER A 48 4.87 -15.29 -2.45
N LEU A 49 3.95 -16.00 -3.07
CA LEU A 49 2.49 -15.79 -3.00
C LEU A 49 1.78 -17.11 -3.33
N TYR A 50 0.48 -17.20 -3.02
CA TYR A 50 -0.35 -18.34 -3.38
C TYR A 50 -1.66 -17.88 -4.02
N LEU A 51 -1.79 -18.15 -5.33
CA LEU A 51 -2.86 -17.58 -6.15
C LEU A 51 -4.27 -18.04 -5.72
N ASP A 52 -4.43 -19.29 -5.30
CA ASP A 52 -5.76 -19.77 -4.90
C ASP A 52 -6.27 -19.07 -3.64
N GLN A 53 -5.36 -18.73 -2.69
CA GLN A 53 -5.73 -17.86 -1.56
C GLN A 53 -6.21 -16.49 -2.04
N LEU A 54 -5.49 -15.88 -2.97
CA LEU A 54 -5.84 -14.54 -3.50
C LEU A 54 -7.16 -14.58 -4.28
N LYS A 55 -7.47 -15.71 -4.94
CA LYS A 55 -8.77 -15.99 -5.60
C LYS A 55 -9.89 -16.31 -4.60
N GLY A 56 -9.63 -16.23 -3.31
CA GLY A 56 -10.63 -16.40 -2.27
C GLY A 56 -10.74 -17.81 -1.69
N THR A 57 -10.15 -18.82 -2.32
CA THR A 57 -10.28 -20.21 -1.90
C THR A 57 -9.65 -20.47 -0.52
N ALA A 58 -10.40 -21.10 0.37
CA ALA A 58 -9.90 -21.55 1.67
C ALA A 58 -9.05 -22.82 1.49
N VAL A 59 -7.74 -22.68 1.55
CA VAL A 59 -6.74 -23.73 1.33
C VAL A 59 -6.26 -24.30 2.66
N SER A 60 -6.03 -25.62 2.72
CA SER A 60 -5.59 -26.29 3.96
C SER A 60 -4.20 -25.85 4.41
N ASN A 61 -3.94 -25.89 5.73
CA ASN A 61 -2.63 -25.58 6.30
C ASN A 61 -1.51 -26.46 5.70
N ALA A 62 -1.79 -27.73 5.40
CA ALA A 62 -0.82 -28.64 4.79
C ALA A 62 -0.39 -28.17 3.40
N THR A 63 -1.36 -27.77 2.58
CA THR A 63 -1.12 -27.25 1.23
C THR A 63 -0.33 -25.94 1.26
N ILE A 64 -0.73 -24.99 2.12
CA ILE A 64 -0.03 -23.71 2.26
C ILE A 64 1.40 -23.90 2.77
N LYS A 65 1.63 -24.81 3.73
CA LYS A 65 2.95 -25.12 4.26
C LYS A 65 3.93 -25.61 3.18
N SER A 66 3.43 -26.38 2.21
CA SER A 66 4.23 -26.90 1.09
C SER A 66 4.31 -25.94 -0.10
N SER A 67 3.69 -24.77 -0.02
CA SER A 67 3.63 -23.78 -1.10
C SER A 67 4.88 -22.90 -1.19
N THR A 68 4.89 -22.05 -2.21
CA THR A 68 5.94 -21.02 -2.42
C THR A 68 5.90 -19.89 -1.40
N CYS A 69 4.92 -19.86 -0.49
CA CYS A 69 4.79 -18.85 0.57
C CYS A 69 5.84 -18.96 1.67
N SER A 70 6.59 -20.08 1.76
CA SER A 70 7.65 -20.21 2.78
C SER A 70 8.68 -19.06 2.71
N PRO A 71 9.10 -18.48 3.86
CA PRO A 71 8.83 -18.90 5.24
C PRO A 71 7.50 -18.39 5.83
N LEU A 72 6.75 -17.54 5.14
CA LEU A 72 5.52 -16.91 5.63
C LEU A 72 4.25 -17.64 5.13
N ALA A 73 4.23 -18.94 5.32
CA ALA A 73 3.11 -19.80 4.99
C ALA A 73 2.19 -20.05 6.21
N ILE A 74 2.81 -20.39 7.34
CA ILE A 74 2.16 -20.75 8.60
C ILE A 74 2.77 -19.89 9.72
N ASP A 75 1.94 -19.40 10.61
CA ASP A 75 2.40 -18.69 11.80
C ASP A 75 2.97 -19.69 12.83
N ASP A 76 4.19 -19.42 13.32
CA ASP A 76 4.90 -20.33 14.22
C ASP A 76 4.24 -20.46 15.60
N LYS A 77 3.54 -19.41 16.04
CA LYS A 77 2.91 -19.38 17.37
C LYS A 77 1.56 -20.10 17.38
N THR A 78 0.67 -19.71 16.47
CA THR A 78 -0.71 -20.20 16.42
C THR A 78 -0.87 -21.45 15.59
N LYS A 79 0.11 -21.80 14.74
CA LYS A 79 0.07 -22.88 13.75
C LYS A 79 -1.08 -22.75 12.72
N LYS A 80 -1.66 -21.54 12.63
CA LYS A 80 -2.66 -21.18 11.61
C LYS A 80 -1.99 -20.74 10.32
N ALA A 81 -2.69 -20.86 9.20
CA ALA A 81 -2.22 -20.31 7.92
C ALA A 81 -2.17 -18.78 7.98
N ILE A 82 -1.13 -18.20 7.41
CA ILE A 82 -1.04 -16.76 7.16
C ILE A 82 -1.87 -16.44 5.93
N TYR A 83 -2.73 -15.44 6.01
CA TYR A 83 -3.53 -14.95 4.89
C TYR A 83 -3.44 -13.43 4.74
N PRO A 84 -3.13 -12.89 3.57
CA PRO A 84 -2.52 -13.58 2.43
C PRO A 84 -1.08 -13.98 2.75
N CYS A 85 -0.68 -15.18 2.32
CA CYS A 85 0.64 -15.69 2.64
C CYS A 85 1.74 -15.12 1.74
N GLY A 86 2.97 -15.18 2.23
CA GLY A 86 4.17 -14.88 1.46
C GLY A 86 4.78 -13.51 1.71
N LEU A 87 5.98 -13.35 1.14
CA LEU A 87 6.81 -12.16 1.36
C LEU A 87 6.23 -10.88 0.75
N ILE A 88 5.56 -11.01 -0.41
CA ILE A 88 4.99 -9.84 -1.11
C ILE A 88 3.89 -9.21 -0.25
N ALA A 89 2.94 -10.01 0.19
CA ALA A 89 1.84 -9.54 1.04
C ALA A 89 2.34 -9.00 2.38
N ASN A 90 3.29 -9.70 3.01
CA ASN A 90 3.83 -9.28 4.31
C ASN A 90 4.58 -7.94 4.27
N SER A 91 5.18 -7.60 3.13
CA SER A 91 5.92 -6.35 2.96
C SER A 91 5.06 -5.23 2.36
N ARG A 92 3.74 -5.36 2.37
CA ARG A 92 2.82 -4.33 1.88
C ARG A 92 3.21 -2.96 2.42
N PHE A 93 3.23 -1.98 1.52
CA PHE A 93 3.37 -0.59 1.88
C PHE A 93 2.14 -0.17 2.72
N ASN A 94 2.35 0.18 3.97
CA ASN A 94 1.29 0.41 4.94
C ASN A 94 1.22 1.85 5.46
N ASP A 95 2.03 2.77 4.89
CA ASP A 95 1.93 4.17 5.24
C ASP A 95 0.64 4.78 4.70
N SER A 96 0.05 5.66 5.49
CA SER A 96 -1.15 6.38 5.07
C SER A 96 -0.77 7.65 4.31
N ILE A 97 -1.16 7.71 3.04
CA ILE A 97 -0.98 8.87 2.17
C ILE A 97 -2.34 9.56 2.01
N PRO A 98 -2.60 10.67 2.70
CA PRO A 98 -3.87 11.40 2.59
C PRO A 98 -3.93 12.24 1.30
N ASN A 99 -5.00 12.98 1.11
CA ASN A 99 -5.12 13.95 0.06
C ASN A 99 -4.22 15.17 0.30
N PRO A 100 -3.54 15.71 -0.74
CA PRO A 100 -2.77 16.94 -0.60
C PRO A 100 -3.67 18.12 -0.25
N VAL A 101 -3.21 18.98 0.64
CA VAL A 101 -3.92 20.17 1.08
C VAL A 101 -3.19 21.41 0.59
N LYS A 102 -3.88 22.27 -0.16
CA LYS A 102 -3.31 23.56 -0.59
C LYS A 102 -3.13 24.46 0.63
N VAL A 103 -1.93 25.04 0.76
CA VAL A 103 -1.54 25.93 1.86
C VAL A 103 -1.16 27.30 1.30
N GLY A 104 -1.17 28.34 2.16
CA GLY A 104 -0.80 29.71 1.74
C GLY A 104 -1.98 30.62 1.37
N GLY A 105 -3.22 30.11 1.44
CA GLY A 105 -4.46 30.90 1.33
C GLY A 105 -5.15 31.13 2.69
N SER A 106 -6.26 31.85 2.68
CA SER A 106 -7.11 32.04 3.88
C SER A 106 -7.76 30.74 4.37
N GLU A 107 -7.93 29.77 3.48
CA GLU A 107 -8.52 28.46 3.80
C GLU A 107 -7.61 27.33 3.28
N LYS A 108 -7.59 26.24 4.06
CA LYS A 108 -6.92 24.99 3.66
C LYS A 108 -7.90 24.19 2.80
N VAL A 109 -7.58 24.02 1.53
CA VAL A 109 -8.43 23.27 0.58
C VAL A 109 -7.75 21.96 0.20
N ALA A 110 -8.41 20.84 0.48
CA ALA A 110 -7.92 19.53 0.08
C ALA A 110 -8.16 19.32 -1.43
N TYR A 111 -7.14 18.84 -2.13
CA TYR A 111 -7.28 18.35 -3.50
C TYR A 111 -7.68 16.87 -3.43
N ASN A 112 -8.97 16.61 -3.69
CA ASN A 112 -9.53 15.28 -3.51
C ASN A 112 -9.03 14.30 -4.57
N MET A 113 -8.43 13.22 -4.13
CA MET A 113 -7.96 12.12 -4.97
C MET A 113 -8.54 10.80 -4.45
N THR A 114 -8.75 9.84 -5.34
CA THR A 114 -9.25 8.51 -5.00
C THR A 114 -8.15 7.46 -5.09
N ASN A 115 -8.26 6.41 -4.28
CA ASN A 115 -7.49 5.18 -4.40
C ASN A 115 -8.25 4.08 -5.18
N LYS A 116 -9.38 4.45 -5.81
CA LYS A 116 -10.12 3.57 -6.72
C LYS A 116 -9.72 3.85 -8.17
N GLY A 117 -9.78 2.82 -9.01
CA GLY A 117 -9.36 2.90 -10.41
C GLY A 117 -7.84 2.93 -10.62
N ILE A 118 -7.04 2.64 -9.56
CA ILE A 118 -5.58 2.60 -9.62
C ILE A 118 -5.03 1.22 -10.01
N ALA A 119 -5.77 0.15 -9.73
CA ALA A 119 -5.40 -1.20 -10.14
C ALA A 119 -5.80 -1.48 -11.58
N TRP A 120 -5.03 -2.31 -12.25
CA TRP A 120 -5.37 -2.77 -13.59
C TRP A 120 -6.60 -3.69 -13.54
N SER A 121 -7.46 -3.60 -14.53
CA SER A 121 -8.66 -4.46 -14.60
C SER A 121 -8.32 -5.96 -14.57
N SER A 122 -7.25 -6.36 -15.27
CA SER A 122 -6.75 -7.74 -15.26
C SER A 122 -6.29 -8.22 -13.89
N ASP A 123 -5.85 -7.31 -13.01
CA ASP A 123 -5.41 -7.68 -11.66
C ASP A 123 -6.62 -7.91 -10.75
N LYS A 124 -7.71 -7.14 -10.90
CA LYS A 124 -8.93 -7.32 -10.11
C LYS A 124 -9.53 -8.73 -10.21
N ASP A 125 -9.40 -9.36 -11.37
CA ASP A 125 -9.88 -10.73 -11.58
C ASP A 125 -9.10 -11.80 -10.78
N LEU A 126 -7.88 -11.46 -10.36
CA LEU A 126 -7.03 -12.35 -9.56
C LEU A 126 -7.37 -12.35 -8.06
N TYR A 127 -8.16 -11.36 -7.61
CA TYR A 127 -8.50 -11.17 -6.20
C TYR A 127 -9.99 -11.34 -5.98
N LYS A 128 -10.34 -12.15 -5.00
CA LYS A 128 -11.74 -12.39 -4.60
C LYS A 128 -11.84 -12.30 -3.08
N LYS A 129 -13.07 -12.14 -2.60
CA LYS A 129 -13.36 -12.21 -1.18
C LYS A 129 -12.97 -13.58 -0.63
N SER A 130 -12.32 -13.61 0.50
CA SER A 130 -11.84 -14.83 1.13
C SER A 130 -12.99 -15.69 1.67
N GLU A 131 -12.92 -16.99 1.42
CA GLU A 131 -13.80 -18.02 1.99
C GLU A 131 -13.28 -18.58 3.33
N TYR A 132 -12.11 -18.12 3.79
CA TYR A 132 -11.59 -18.55 5.09
C TYR A 132 -12.49 -18.10 6.24
N ASP A 133 -12.65 -18.98 7.23
CA ASP A 133 -13.11 -18.57 8.54
C ASP A 133 -12.04 -17.67 9.20
N ARG A 134 -12.48 -16.55 9.80
CA ARG A 134 -11.58 -15.56 10.43
C ARG A 134 -10.76 -16.14 11.60
N TYR A 135 -11.23 -17.24 12.20
CA TYR A 135 -10.52 -17.95 13.26
C TYR A 135 -9.53 -19.00 12.73
N ALA A 136 -9.59 -19.34 11.45
CA ALA A 136 -8.72 -20.34 10.82
C ALA A 136 -7.39 -19.78 10.32
N VAL A 137 -7.29 -18.46 10.14
CA VAL A 137 -6.13 -17.79 9.59
C VAL A 137 -5.67 -16.62 10.46
N VAL A 138 -4.45 -16.15 10.21
CA VAL A 138 -3.86 -14.97 10.86
C VAL A 138 -3.33 -13.99 9.83
N PRO A 139 -3.29 -12.68 10.13
CA PRO A 139 -2.68 -11.71 9.24
C PRO A 139 -1.17 -11.94 9.08
N PRO A 140 -0.56 -11.44 7.99
CA PRO A 140 0.90 -11.39 7.85
C PRO A 140 1.54 -10.67 9.05
N PRO A 141 2.74 -11.10 9.50
CA PRO A 141 3.37 -10.55 10.70
C PRO A 141 3.56 -9.02 10.71
N ASN A 142 3.78 -8.42 9.54
CA ASN A 142 3.95 -6.97 9.42
C ASN A 142 2.63 -6.18 9.33
N TRP A 143 1.48 -6.86 9.30
CA TRP A 143 0.17 -6.23 9.33
C TRP A 143 -0.28 -6.02 10.78
N VAL A 144 0.47 -5.26 11.54
CA VAL A 144 0.33 -5.11 13.01
C VAL A 144 -1.00 -4.52 13.46
N ASP A 145 -1.67 -3.75 12.61
CA ASP A 145 -2.97 -3.13 12.91
C ASP A 145 -4.15 -4.08 12.66
N TYR A 146 -3.92 -5.22 12.01
CA TYR A 146 -4.97 -6.15 11.62
C TYR A 146 -5.17 -7.24 12.67
N ASN A 147 -6.42 -7.43 13.04
CA ASN A 147 -6.84 -8.55 13.88
C ASN A 147 -8.09 -9.20 13.27
N TYR A 148 -7.91 -10.34 12.59
CA TYR A 148 -9.00 -10.98 11.88
C TYR A 148 -10.12 -11.50 12.79
N GLU A 149 -9.79 -11.91 14.01
CA GLU A 149 -10.79 -12.36 14.98
C GLU A 149 -11.71 -11.21 15.42
N ARG A 150 -11.16 -9.98 15.54
CA ARG A 150 -11.91 -8.77 15.90
C ARG A 150 -12.58 -8.12 14.69
N ASP A 151 -11.80 -7.86 13.63
CA ASP A 151 -12.17 -6.95 12.54
C ASP A 151 -12.70 -7.71 11.31
N GLY A 152 -12.50 -9.05 11.26
CA GLY A 152 -12.74 -9.85 10.08
C GLY A 152 -11.58 -9.84 9.09
N ILE A 153 -11.64 -10.72 8.10
CA ILE A 153 -10.67 -10.78 7.01
C ILE A 153 -10.96 -9.67 6.01
N PRO A 154 -9.98 -8.83 5.62
CA PRO A 154 -10.18 -7.77 4.64
C PRO A 154 -10.58 -8.35 3.28
N ASP A 155 -11.46 -7.65 2.57
CA ASP A 155 -11.82 -8.01 1.20
C ASP A 155 -10.75 -7.50 0.24
N LEU A 156 -9.89 -8.40 -0.23
CA LEU A 156 -8.80 -8.06 -1.15
C LEU A 156 -9.31 -7.67 -2.55
N HIS A 157 -10.55 -8.02 -2.90
CA HIS A 157 -11.18 -7.61 -4.16
C HIS A 157 -11.46 -6.11 -4.20
N GLU A 158 -11.69 -5.51 -3.04
CA GLU A 158 -11.93 -4.07 -2.92
C GLU A 158 -10.66 -3.26 -2.63
N ASP A 159 -9.53 -3.93 -2.38
CA ASP A 159 -8.28 -3.30 -1.97
C ASP A 159 -7.32 -3.09 -3.16
N GLU A 160 -7.57 -2.04 -3.95
CA GLU A 160 -6.76 -1.73 -5.11
C GLU A 160 -5.31 -1.31 -4.76
N GLU A 161 -5.09 -0.72 -3.58
CA GLU A 161 -3.73 -0.41 -3.10
C GLU A 161 -2.92 -1.70 -2.88
N PHE A 162 -3.57 -2.74 -2.34
CA PHE A 162 -2.97 -4.06 -2.22
C PHE A 162 -2.66 -4.69 -3.58
N MET A 163 -3.58 -4.61 -4.55
CA MET A 163 -3.36 -5.13 -5.91
C MET A 163 -2.17 -4.44 -6.60
N VAL A 164 -2.08 -3.11 -6.49
CA VAL A 164 -0.96 -2.32 -7.01
C VAL A 164 0.36 -2.74 -6.35
N TRP A 165 0.35 -3.02 -5.04
CA TRP A 165 1.53 -3.52 -4.32
C TRP A 165 1.97 -4.90 -4.82
N MET A 166 1.03 -5.84 -4.95
CA MET A 166 1.30 -7.23 -5.33
C MET A 166 1.88 -7.40 -6.73
N ARG A 167 1.67 -6.43 -7.63
CA ARG A 167 2.35 -6.38 -8.94
C ARG A 167 3.82 -6.00 -8.72
N THR A 168 4.70 -6.99 -8.72
CA THR A 168 6.13 -6.80 -8.43
C THR A 168 6.83 -5.95 -9.48
N ALA A 169 7.71 -5.04 -9.02
CA ALA A 169 8.54 -4.23 -9.88
C ALA A 169 9.78 -4.99 -10.37
N GLY A 170 10.20 -4.78 -11.61
CA GLY A 170 11.37 -5.42 -12.22
C GLY A 170 12.71 -4.80 -11.80
N LEU A 171 12.71 -3.60 -11.21
CA LEU A 171 13.92 -2.87 -10.80
C LEU A 171 13.88 -2.50 -9.32
N PRO A 172 15.05 -2.33 -8.67
CA PRO A 172 15.12 -1.95 -7.25
C PRO A 172 14.63 -0.54 -6.92
N SER A 173 14.53 0.32 -7.93
CA SER A 173 13.94 1.65 -7.83
C SER A 173 12.70 1.71 -8.70
N PHE A 174 11.55 1.94 -8.10
CA PHE A 174 10.26 1.92 -8.79
C PHE A 174 9.26 2.86 -8.16
N SER A 175 8.22 3.18 -8.93
CA SER A 175 7.07 3.98 -8.46
C SER A 175 5.80 3.14 -8.54
N LYS A 176 4.91 3.36 -7.58
CA LYS A 176 3.58 2.74 -7.51
C LYS A 176 2.53 3.83 -7.46
N LEU A 177 1.43 3.64 -8.19
CA LEU A 177 0.30 4.56 -8.17
C LEU A 177 -0.43 4.45 -6.83
N ALA A 178 -0.53 5.58 -6.11
CA ALA A 178 -1.22 5.66 -4.83
C ALA A 178 -2.63 6.20 -4.96
N ARG A 179 -2.77 7.29 -5.74
CA ARG A 179 -4.06 7.99 -5.91
C ARG A 179 -4.18 8.60 -7.29
N ARG A 180 -5.40 8.91 -7.70
CA ARG A 180 -5.71 9.59 -8.94
C ARG A 180 -6.88 10.57 -8.78
N ASN A 181 -6.92 11.57 -9.65
CA ASN A 181 -8.09 12.41 -9.87
C ASN A 181 -8.25 12.59 -11.37
N ASP A 182 -9.38 12.13 -11.91
CA ASP A 182 -9.65 12.13 -13.35
C ASP A 182 -10.44 13.35 -13.83
N ASP A 183 -11.04 14.10 -12.88
CA ASP A 183 -12.11 15.04 -13.19
C ASP A 183 -11.69 16.50 -13.02
N THR A 184 -10.86 16.80 -12.02
CA THR A 184 -10.54 18.19 -11.64
C THR A 184 -9.07 18.53 -11.79
N ALA A 185 -8.79 19.73 -12.27
CA ALA A 185 -7.43 20.25 -12.35
C ALA A 185 -6.85 20.50 -10.93
N MET A 186 -5.56 20.26 -10.78
CA MET A 186 -4.80 20.65 -9.60
C MET A 186 -4.23 22.04 -9.84
N SER A 187 -4.74 23.05 -9.12
CA SER A 187 -4.30 24.43 -9.32
C SER A 187 -2.88 24.67 -8.84
N SER A 188 -2.19 25.63 -9.46
CA SER A 188 -0.87 26.08 -9.03
C SER A 188 -0.87 26.58 -7.59
N GLY A 189 0.24 26.40 -6.91
CA GLY A 189 0.42 26.83 -5.51
C GLY A 189 1.15 25.79 -4.67
N THR A 190 1.33 26.09 -3.38
CA THR A 190 2.00 25.20 -2.44
C THR A 190 0.99 24.24 -1.81
N TYR A 191 1.34 22.95 -1.78
CA TYR A 191 0.57 21.89 -1.16
C TYR A 191 1.36 21.24 -0.02
N GLN A 192 0.62 20.76 0.98
CA GLN A 192 1.14 19.97 2.08
C GLN A 192 0.51 18.58 2.07
N LEU A 193 1.34 17.58 2.36
CA LEU A 193 0.95 16.18 2.51
C LEU A 193 1.51 15.64 3.82
N ASP A 194 0.64 15.20 4.71
CA ASP A 194 0.99 14.68 6.03
C ASP A 194 0.92 13.15 6.02
N ILE A 195 2.04 12.51 5.70
CA ILE A 195 2.14 11.05 5.57
C ILE A 195 2.34 10.44 6.95
N THR A 196 1.52 9.48 7.31
CA THR A 196 1.67 8.71 8.54
C THR A 196 2.54 7.48 8.28
N ASP A 197 3.74 7.49 8.85
CA ASP A 197 4.73 6.41 8.78
C ASP A 197 4.33 5.32 9.78
N ARG A 198 3.95 4.15 9.26
CA ARG A 198 3.60 2.95 10.04
C ARG A 198 4.64 1.84 9.93
N MET A 199 5.65 2.02 9.10
CA MET A 199 6.75 1.07 9.01
C MET A 199 7.68 1.16 10.22
N LEU A 200 8.07 0.02 10.75
CA LEU A 200 9.04 -0.12 11.85
C LEU A 200 10.46 0.38 11.49
N THR A 201 10.71 0.76 10.25
CA THR A 201 11.99 1.26 9.76
C THR A 201 11.82 2.63 9.12
N SER A 202 12.52 3.62 9.65
CA SER A 202 12.49 5.04 9.29
C SER A 202 12.93 5.39 7.84
N TYR A 203 12.74 4.48 6.88
CA TYR A 203 13.19 4.67 5.49
C TYR A 203 12.26 5.50 4.61
N VAL A 204 11.00 5.65 4.97
CA VAL A 204 9.97 6.18 4.05
C VAL A 204 10.05 7.69 3.90
N CYS A 205 10.29 8.43 4.97
CA CYS A 205 10.39 9.89 4.91
C CYS A 205 11.56 10.42 4.06
N SER A 206 12.62 9.62 3.90
CA SER A 206 13.80 9.99 3.12
C SER A 206 13.74 9.56 1.65
N ASN A 207 12.85 8.62 1.30
CA ASN A 207 12.79 7.98 -0.02
C ASN A 207 11.43 8.14 -0.74
N LEU A 208 10.53 8.95 -0.19
CA LEU A 208 9.26 9.25 -0.84
C LEU A 208 9.46 10.38 -1.86
N HIS A 209 9.35 10.05 -3.13
CA HIS A 209 9.28 11.03 -4.21
C HIS A 209 7.85 11.08 -4.74
N LEU A 210 7.20 12.21 -4.56
CA LEU A 210 5.92 12.47 -5.20
C LEU A 210 6.19 12.85 -6.67
N LEU A 211 5.66 12.06 -7.58
CA LEU A 211 5.68 12.37 -9.00
C LEU A 211 4.24 12.63 -9.45
N THR A 212 3.98 13.84 -9.86
CA THR A 212 2.79 14.18 -10.63
C THR A 212 3.20 14.18 -12.10
N LEU A 213 2.52 13.36 -12.93
CA LEU A 213 2.78 13.36 -14.37
C LEU A 213 1.65 14.12 -15.07
N PRO A 214 1.96 15.17 -15.82
CA PRO A 214 0.99 15.75 -16.74
C PRO A 214 0.67 14.74 -17.86
N ARG A 215 -0.48 14.90 -18.47
CA ARG A 215 -0.87 14.13 -19.65
C ARG A 215 0.15 14.39 -20.76
N ILE A 216 0.80 13.34 -21.29
CA ILE A 216 1.52 13.38 -22.55
C ILE A 216 0.50 13.26 -23.69
#